data_aab6ceb3108a619c44164e4c3db9a219
#
_entry.id   aab6ceb3108a619c44164e4c3db9a219
#
_cell.length_a   1.000
_cell.length_b   1.000
_cell.length_c   1.000
_cell.angle_alpha   90.00
_cell.angle_beta   90.00
_cell.angle_gamma   90.00
#
_symmetry.space_group_name_H-M   'P 1'
#
loop_
_entity.id
_entity.type
_entity.pdbx_description
1 polymer ?
#
loop_
_entity_poly.entity_id
_entity_poly.type
_entity_poly.pdbx_seq_one_letter_code
_entity_poly.pdbx_strand_id
1 'polypeptide(L)'
;MTVVRAALPGQAGFTYMGLLAAVVIMGLMLTMAGHVWSQSEQREKEIELLFIGDAYRTAIARYYAFGHQYPLTLQDLLEDKRYPVARRYLRQLYRDPFTGNSDWHLIMDPTNVGIMGVASQSQLVPIKRAGFADIEVGFAATDCYCAWQFIYSPPASTHRYTVPGRTP
;
A
#
# COMPACT_ATOMS: atom_id res chain seq x y z
N MET A 1 -20.68 -81.69 8.03
CA MET A 1 -19.82 -80.93 7.12
C MET A 1 -19.64 -79.54 7.70
N THR A 2 -18.51 -79.32 8.40
CA THR A 2 -18.19 -78.06 9.09
C THR A 2 -17.20 -77.25 8.21
N VAL A 3 -17.69 -76.13 7.68
CA VAL A 3 -16.85 -75.22 6.85
C VAL A 3 -16.10 -74.35 7.78
N VAL A 4 -14.78 -74.55 7.90
CA VAL A 4 -13.86 -73.68 8.61
C VAL A 4 -13.55 -72.51 7.69
N ARG A 5 -14.03 -71.31 8.00
CA ARG A 5 -13.59 -70.06 7.38
C ARG A 5 -12.21 -69.68 7.93
N ALA A 6 -11.21 -69.80 7.10
CA ALA A 6 -9.88 -69.27 7.38
C ALA A 6 -9.95 -67.76 7.35
N ALA A 7 -9.72 -67.09 8.50
CA ALA A 7 -9.51 -65.67 8.57
C ALA A 7 -8.11 -65.36 8.05
N LEU A 8 -8.00 -64.52 7.01
CA LEU A 8 -6.76 -64.02 6.49
C LEU A 8 -6.20 -62.91 7.45
N PRO A 9 -5.08 -63.18 8.12
CA PRO A 9 -4.41 -62.15 8.93
C PRO A 9 -3.50 -61.33 8.00
N GLY A 10 -3.57 -60.02 8.02
CA GLY A 10 -2.47 -59.24 7.53
C GLY A 10 -2.74 -57.92 6.81
N GLN A 11 -3.97 -57.39 6.75
CA GLN A 11 -4.20 -56.11 6.04
C GLN A 11 -4.49 -54.90 6.94
N ALA A 12 -4.67 -55.06 8.21
CA ALA A 12 -5.00 -53.96 9.13
C ALA A 12 -3.84 -52.98 9.38
N GLY A 13 -2.57 -53.40 9.28
CA GLY A 13 -1.40 -52.55 9.49
C GLY A 13 -1.09 -51.61 8.31
N PHE A 14 -1.35 -52.07 7.06
CA PHE A 14 -1.06 -51.30 5.88
C PHE A 14 -2.05 -50.13 5.68
N THR A 15 -3.31 -50.32 6.01
CA THR A 15 -4.36 -49.28 5.96
C THR A 15 -4.09 -48.16 7.00
N TYR A 16 -3.59 -48.51 8.18
CA TYR A 16 -3.23 -47.51 9.19
C TYR A 16 -2.04 -46.67 8.76
N MET A 17 -0.96 -47.26 8.23
CA MET A 17 0.16 -46.55 7.65
C MET A 17 -0.26 -45.65 6.47
N GLY A 18 -1.14 -46.14 5.61
CA GLY A 18 -1.71 -45.35 4.52
C GLY A 18 -2.52 -44.16 5.00
N LEU A 19 -3.32 -44.34 6.05
CA LEU A 19 -4.09 -43.26 6.66
C LEU A 19 -3.16 -42.19 7.28
N LEU A 20 -2.13 -42.59 8.02
CA LEU A 20 -1.16 -41.66 8.61
C LEU A 20 -0.42 -40.87 7.51
N ALA A 21 0.02 -41.54 6.44
CA ALA A 21 0.66 -40.87 5.32
C ALA A 21 -0.28 -39.85 4.64
N ALA A 22 -1.54 -40.20 4.45
CA ALA A 22 -2.54 -39.31 3.88
C ALA A 22 -2.77 -38.05 4.74
N VAL A 23 -2.86 -38.21 6.07
CA VAL A 23 -3.03 -37.08 6.99
C VAL A 23 -1.81 -36.16 6.97
N VAL A 24 -0.57 -36.71 6.93
CA VAL A 24 0.65 -35.91 6.81
C VAL A 24 0.69 -35.12 5.50
N ILE A 25 0.35 -35.77 4.37
CA ILE A 25 0.32 -35.12 3.07
C ILE A 25 -0.73 -34.01 3.05
N MET A 26 -1.94 -34.23 3.58
CA MET A 26 -2.97 -33.20 3.70
C MET A 26 -2.49 -32.03 4.57
N GLY A 27 -1.81 -32.28 5.68
CA GLY A 27 -1.24 -31.25 6.54
C GLY A 27 -0.22 -30.37 5.82
N LEU A 28 0.68 -30.99 5.03
CA LEU A 28 1.66 -30.27 4.22
C LEU A 28 1.00 -29.41 3.12
N MET A 29 -0.02 -29.93 2.45
CA MET A 29 -0.76 -29.18 1.42
C MET A 29 -1.50 -27.97 2.01
N LEU A 30 -2.11 -28.08 3.18
CA LEU A 30 -2.78 -26.97 3.85
C LEU A 30 -1.79 -25.86 4.23
N THR A 31 -0.58 -26.21 4.67
CA THR A 31 0.45 -25.22 5.00
C THR A 31 0.88 -24.42 3.78
N MET A 32 1.06 -25.08 2.62
CA MET A 32 1.42 -24.40 1.37
C MET A 32 0.30 -23.46 0.87
N ALA A 33 -0.95 -23.87 0.99
CA ALA A 33 -2.09 -23.05 0.60
C ALA A 33 -2.18 -21.75 1.40
N GLY A 34 -1.88 -21.77 2.70
CA GLY A 34 -1.87 -20.59 3.57
C GLY A 34 -0.85 -19.53 3.15
N HIS A 35 0.34 -19.93 2.71
CA HIS A 35 1.36 -18.99 2.25
C HIS A 35 0.99 -18.27 0.95
N VAL A 36 0.38 -18.98 0.00
CA VAL A 36 -0.06 -18.39 -1.28
C VAL A 36 -1.15 -17.35 -1.05
N TRP A 37 -2.09 -17.62 -0.14
CA TRP A 37 -3.18 -16.70 0.18
C TRP A 37 -2.66 -15.40 0.82
N SER A 38 -1.78 -15.53 1.82
CA SER A 38 -1.19 -14.36 2.50
C SER A 38 -0.44 -13.43 1.53
N GLN A 39 0.27 -13.98 0.55
CA GLN A 39 0.97 -13.17 -0.46
C GLN A 39 0.00 -12.48 -1.43
N SER A 40 -1.12 -13.14 -1.77
CA SER A 40 -2.15 -12.53 -2.62
C SER A 40 -2.80 -11.33 -1.95
N GLU A 41 -3.19 -11.48 -0.67
CA GLU A 41 -3.74 -10.36 0.11
C GLU A 41 -2.75 -9.19 0.24
N GLN A 42 -1.47 -9.48 0.46
CA GLN A 42 -0.47 -8.43 0.57
C GLN A 42 -0.32 -7.65 -0.75
N ARG A 43 -0.36 -8.34 -1.90
CA ARG A 43 -0.32 -7.68 -3.22
C ARG A 43 -1.54 -6.82 -3.50
N GLU A 44 -2.72 -7.26 -3.10
CA GLU A 44 -3.94 -6.47 -3.23
C GLU A 44 -3.85 -5.18 -2.39
N LYS A 45 -3.37 -5.29 -1.14
CA LYS A 45 -3.12 -4.14 -0.28
C LYS A 45 -2.06 -3.19 -0.83
N GLU A 46 -1.03 -3.70 -1.52
CA GLU A 46 -0.03 -2.86 -2.21
C GLU A 46 -0.67 -2.02 -3.33
N ILE A 47 -1.49 -2.65 -4.15
CA ILE A 47 -2.20 -1.96 -5.24
C ILE A 47 -3.11 -0.88 -4.66
N GLU A 48 -3.84 -1.20 -3.61
CA GLU A 48 -4.71 -0.25 -2.92
C GLU A 48 -3.92 0.89 -2.28
N LEU A 49 -2.77 0.59 -1.64
CA LEU A 49 -1.89 1.60 -1.05
C LEU A 49 -1.37 2.58 -2.10
N LEU A 50 -0.93 2.09 -3.25
CA LEU A 50 -0.47 2.94 -4.36
C LEU A 50 -1.61 3.82 -4.89
N PHE A 51 -2.81 3.27 -5.06
CA PHE A 51 -3.97 4.03 -5.49
C PHE A 51 -4.36 5.13 -4.49
N ILE A 52 -4.41 4.80 -3.20
CA ILE A 52 -4.76 5.75 -2.13
C ILE A 52 -3.68 6.83 -2.01
N GLY A 53 -2.41 6.44 -2.03
CA GLY A 53 -1.29 7.36 -1.94
C GLY A 53 -1.26 8.36 -3.09
N ASP A 54 -1.50 7.89 -4.32
CA ASP A 54 -1.63 8.76 -5.50
C ASP A 54 -2.85 9.69 -5.40
N ALA A 55 -3.97 9.20 -4.86
CA ALA A 55 -5.15 10.03 -4.62
C ALA A 55 -4.84 11.18 -3.65
N TYR A 56 -4.12 10.91 -2.55
CA TYR A 56 -3.68 11.95 -1.61
C TYR A 56 -2.70 12.93 -2.28
N ARG A 57 -1.68 12.43 -2.97
CA ARG A 57 -0.72 13.27 -3.69
C ARG A 57 -1.41 14.19 -4.69
N THR A 58 -2.34 13.66 -5.48
CA THR A 58 -3.12 14.42 -6.46
C THR A 58 -4.03 15.44 -5.79
N ALA A 59 -4.67 15.09 -4.68
CA ALA A 59 -5.51 16.01 -3.91
C ALA A 59 -4.69 17.18 -3.34
N ILE A 60 -3.51 16.89 -2.76
CA ILE A 60 -2.58 17.92 -2.26
C ILE A 60 -2.10 18.82 -3.40
N ALA A 61 -1.77 18.26 -4.56
CA ALA A 61 -1.37 19.02 -5.74
C ALA A 61 -2.46 20.02 -6.17
N ARG A 62 -3.71 19.56 -6.24
CA ARG A 62 -4.85 20.40 -6.60
C ARG A 62 -5.13 21.48 -5.55
N TYR A 63 -5.02 21.13 -4.26
CA TYR A 63 -5.18 22.08 -3.16
C TYR A 63 -4.13 23.19 -3.25
N TYR A 64 -2.87 22.83 -3.48
CA TYR A 64 -1.74 23.75 -3.64
C TYR A 64 -1.89 24.64 -4.88
N ALA A 65 -2.36 24.08 -6.00
CA ALA A 65 -2.51 24.82 -7.25
C ALA A 65 -3.45 26.04 -7.13
N PHE A 66 -4.43 26.00 -6.22
CA PHE A 66 -5.37 27.10 -6.03
C PHE A 66 -4.94 28.15 -5.03
N GLY A 67 -4.08 27.80 -4.05
CA GLY A 67 -3.74 28.74 -2.97
C GLY A 67 -2.25 28.88 -2.71
N HIS A 68 -1.41 28.13 -3.43
CA HIS A 68 0.06 28.07 -3.22
C HIS A 68 0.46 27.79 -1.77
N GLN A 69 -0.41 27.09 -1.05
CA GLN A 69 -0.21 26.68 0.33
C GLN A 69 -0.60 25.22 0.47
N TYR A 70 0.15 24.49 1.27
CA TYR A 70 -0.19 23.12 1.63
C TYR A 70 -1.35 23.07 2.63
N PRO A 71 -2.16 21.98 2.64
CA PRO A 71 -3.21 21.80 3.64
C PRO A 71 -2.60 21.63 5.03
N LEU A 72 -3.24 22.17 6.05
CA LEU A 72 -2.82 22.02 7.45
C LEU A 72 -3.26 20.68 8.02
N THR A 73 -4.40 20.18 7.53
CA THR A 73 -4.98 18.90 7.92
C THR A 73 -5.45 18.13 6.69
N LEU A 74 -5.55 16.79 6.79
CA LEU A 74 -6.14 15.99 5.71
C LEU A 74 -7.62 16.30 5.47
N GLN A 75 -8.33 16.83 6.49
CA GLN A 75 -9.72 17.26 6.36
C GLN A 75 -9.89 18.43 5.39
N ASP A 76 -8.88 19.28 5.26
CA ASP A 76 -8.90 20.41 4.32
C ASP A 76 -9.00 19.96 2.86
N LEU A 77 -8.61 18.71 2.58
CA LEU A 77 -8.76 18.08 1.26
C LEU A 77 -10.21 17.65 0.97
N LEU A 78 -11.01 17.42 2.02
CA LEU A 78 -12.45 17.10 1.88
C LEU A 78 -13.28 18.35 1.70
N GLU A 79 -12.91 19.43 2.40
CA GLU A 79 -13.64 20.68 2.40
C GLU A 79 -12.67 21.86 2.55
N ASP A 80 -12.41 22.52 1.45
CA ASP A 80 -11.57 23.72 1.43
C ASP A 80 -12.38 24.94 1.86
N LYS A 81 -12.12 25.41 3.08
CA LYS A 81 -12.80 26.55 3.69
C LYS A 81 -12.26 27.92 3.26
N ARG A 82 -11.22 27.95 2.43
CA ARG A 82 -10.64 29.22 1.94
C ARG A 82 -11.53 29.95 0.93
N TYR A 83 -12.53 29.26 0.40
CA TYR A 83 -13.43 29.79 -0.61
C TYR A 83 -14.89 29.77 -0.16
N PRO A 84 -15.72 30.72 -0.63
CA PRO A 84 -17.15 30.76 -0.31
C PRO A 84 -17.93 29.55 -0.80
N VAL A 85 -17.46 28.92 -1.89
CA VAL A 85 -18.01 27.67 -2.42
C VAL A 85 -17.06 26.55 -2.00
N ALA A 86 -17.56 25.63 -1.22
CA ALA A 86 -16.78 24.48 -0.74
C ALA A 86 -16.22 23.67 -1.92
N ARG A 87 -14.91 23.50 -1.93
CA ARG A 87 -14.20 22.67 -2.92
C ARG A 87 -13.77 21.38 -2.28
N ARG A 88 -13.93 20.30 -3.02
CA ARG A 88 -13.51 18.96 -2.62
C ARG A 88 -12.41 18.48 -3.56
N TYR A 89 -11.30 18.06 -2.98
CA TYR A 89 -10.16 17.48 -3.72
C TYR A 89 -10.08 15.98 -3.51
N LEU A 90 -10.62 15.49 -2.39
CA LEU A 90 -10.69 14.08 -2.04
C LEU A 90 -12.16 13.69 -1.75
N ARG A 91 -12.56 12.47 -2.09
CA ARG A 91 -13.94 12.01 -1.83
C ARG A 91 -14.18 11.67 -0.36
N GLN A 92 -13.18 11.05 0.26
CA GLN A 92 -13.20 10.62 1.66
C GLN A 92 -11.76 10.52 2.18
N LEU A 93 -11.58 10.49 3.49
CA LEU A 93 -10.31 10.09 4.08
C LEU A 93 -10.22 8.57 3.99
N TYR A 94 -9.18 8.11 3.30
CA TYR A 94 -8.92 6.68 3.15
C TYR A 94 -8.19 6.15 4.37
N ARG A 95 -8.44 4.87 4.66
CA ARG A 95 -7.67 4.13 5.67
C ARG A 95 -6.44 3.51 5.00
N ASP A 96 -5.38 3.37 5.77
CA ASP A 96 -4.20 2.64 5.33
C ASP A 96 -4.55 1.13 5.23
N PRO A 97 -4.43 0.50 4.06
CA PRO A 97 -4.82 -0.90 3.85
C PRO A 97 -3.99 -1.89 4.68
N PHE A 98 -2.80 -1.50 5.13
CA PHE A 98 -1.94 -2.36 5.95
C PHE A 98 -2.22 -2.25 7.45
N THR A 99 -2.48 -1.03 7.95
CA THR A 99 -2.74 -0.81 9.37
C THR A 99 -4.23 -0.83 9.70
N GLY A 100 -5.10 -0.62 8.71
CA GLY A 100 -6.55 -0.51 8.86
C GLY A 100 -7.01 0.81 9.48
N ASN A 101 -6.07 1.67 9.88
CA ASN A 101 -6.32 2.95 10.54
C ASN A 101 -6.30 4.13 9.55
N SER A 102 -6.86 5.25 9.97
CA SER A 102 -6.77 6.52 9.21
C SER A 102 -5.54 7.34 9.59
N ASP A 103 -4.66 6.79 10.42
CA ASP A 103 -3.46 7.44 10.94
C ASP A 103 -2.32 7.28 9.94
N TRP A 104 -2.24 8.19 9.00
CA TRP A 104 -1.14 8.27 8.06
C TRP A 104 0.07 8.95 8.70
N HIS A 105 1.27 8.54 8.30
CA HIS A 105 2.46 9.33 8.56
C HIS A 105 2.43 10.57 7.68
N LEU A 106 2.28 11.75 8.30
CA LEU A 106 2.20 13.02 7.60
C LEU A 106 3.61 13.54 7.30
N ILE A 107 3.86 13.85 6.03
CA ILE A 107 5.11 14.45 5.59
C ILE A 107 4.88 15.94 5.47
N MET A 108 5.55 16.70 6.34
CA MET A 108 5.41 18.14 6.40
C MET A 108 6.32 18.81 5.36
N ASP A 109 5.95 20.01 4.95
CA ASP A 109 6.79 20.86 4.11
C ASP A 109 8.05 21.33 4.87
N PRO A 110 9.07 21.86 4.20
CA PRO A 110 10.29 22.33 4.86
C PRO A 110 10.08 23.42 5.92
N THR A 111 8.95 24.14 5.87
CA THR A 111 8.58 25.14 6.89
C THR A 111 7.85 24.52 8.09
N ASN A 112 7.57 23.22 8.01
CA ASN A 112 6.84 22.44 9.02
C ASN A 112 5.44 22.99 9.36
N VAL A 113 4.80 23.63 8.38
CA VAL A 113 3.47 24.22 8.54
C VAL A 113 2.38 23.43 7.81
N GLY A 114 2.68 22.89 6.61
CA GLY A 114 1.70 22.22 5.78
C GLY A 114 2.08 20.80 5.43
N ILE A 115 1.07 19.98 5.09
CA ILE A 115 1.22 18.58 4.71
C ILE A 115 1.52 18.50 3.22
N MET A 116 2.76 18.11 2.86
CA MET A 116 3.17 17.94 1.47
C MET A 116 2.96 16.51 0.95
N GLY A 117 2.74 15.56 1.84
CA GLY A 117 2.56 14.16 1.47
C GLY A 117 2.14 13.27 2.62
N VAL A 118 1.90 12.00 2.30
CA VAL A 118 1.56 10.95 3.26
C VAL A 118 2.40 9.70 3.00
N ALA A 119 2.61 8.89 4.04
CA ALA A 119 3.19 7.57 3.94
C ALA A 119 2.45 6.59 4.85
N SER A 120 2.52 5.28 4.54
CA SER A 120 2.01 4.25 5.44
C SER A 120 2.84 4.18 6.72
N GLN A 121 2.23 3.73 7.83
CA GLN A 121 2.98 3.42 9.05
C GLN A 121 3.43 1.95 9.10
N SER A 122 3.12 1.15 8.09
CA SER A 122 3.43 -0.28 8.06
C SER A 122 4.93 -0.53 7.88
N GLN A 123 5.49 -1.35 8.77
CA GLN A 123 6.88 -1.80 8.73
C GLN A 123 7.08 -3.08 7.90
N LEU A 124 6.02 -3.58 7.27
CA LEU A 124 6.12 -4.78 6.44
C LEU A 124 6.98 -4.50 5.20
N VAL A 125 7.69 -5.54 4.76
CA VAL A 125 8.56 -5.49 3.58
C VAL A 125 7.69 -5.56 2.31
N PRO A 126 7.86 -4.64 1.35
CA PRO A 126 7.12 -4.66 0.09
C PRO A 126 7.44 -5.89 -0.76
N ILE A 127 6.41 -6.45 -1.41
CA ILE A 127 6.58 -7.53 -2.39
C ILE A 127 6.97 -6.93 -3.75
N LYS A 128 6.32 -5.82 -4.14
CA LYS A 128 6.58 -5.14 -5.42
C LYS A 128 7.96 -4.50 -5.40
N ARG A 129 8.83 -4.89 -6.33
CA ARG A 129 10.20 -4.38 -6.46
C ARG A 129 10.47 -3.67 -7.78
N ALA A 130 9.54 -3.77 -8.74
CA ALA A 130 9.68 -3.20 -10.06
C ALA A 130 8.34 -2.82 -10.69
N GLY A 131 8.36 -2.10 -11.82
CA GLY A 131 7.15 -1.68 -12.53
C GLY A 131 6.39 -0.56 -11.83
N PHE A 132 7.11 0.34 -11.17
CA PHE A 132 6.56 1.58 -10.62
C PHE A 132 6.44 2.65 -11.70
N ALA A 133 5.53 3.60 -11.50
CA ALA A 133 5.49 4.81 -12.30
C ALA A 133 6.75 5.66 -12.07
N ASP A 134 7.11 6.54 -13.03
CA ASP A 134 8.33 7.36 -12.96
C ASP A 134 8.47 8.15 -11.66
N ILE A 135 7.34 8.62 -11.13
CA ILE A 135 7.28 9.37 -9.87
C ILE A 135 7.47 8.50 -8.62
N GLU A 136 7.39 7.18 -8.77
CA GLU A 136 7.45 6.17 -7.70
C GLU A 136 8.70 5.28 -7.79
N VAL A 137 9.62 5.58 -8.70
CA VAL A 137 10.84 4.77 -8.92
C VAL A 137 11.63 4.56 -7.62
N GLY A 138 11.61 5.54 -6.71
CA GLY A 138 12.26 5.44 -5.41
C GLY A 138 11.70 4.35 -4.48
N PHE A 139 10.50 3.82 -4.76
CA PHE A 139 9.88 2.78 -3.94
C PHE A 139 10.51 1.38 -4.14
N ALA A 140 11.19 1.18 -5.27
CA ALA A 140 11.77 -0.13 -5.63
C ALA A 140 12.86 -0.63 -4.66
N ALA A 141 13.58 0.28 -4.01
CA ALA A 141 14.73 -0.02 -3.14
C ALA A 141 14.40 0.11 -1.65
N THR A 142 13.12 0.13 -1.27
CA THR A 142 12.72 0.36 0.12
C THR A 142 12.50 -0.96 0.87
N ASP A 143 12.80 -0.95 2.18
CA ASP A 143 12.67 -2.11 3.06
C ASP A 143 11.33 -2.15 3.83
N CYS A 144 10.52 -1.10 3.74
CA CYS A 144 9.19 -1.06 4.35
C CYS A 144 8.23 -0.18 3.54
N TYR A 145 6.90 -0.40 3.73
CA TYR A 145 5.89 0.50 3.17
C TYR A 145 5.94 1.90 3.80
N CYS A 146 6.53 2.04 4.97
CA CYS A 146 6.76 3.32 5.65
C CYS A 146 7.66 4.26 4.85
N ALA A 147 8.47 3.75 3.94
CA ALA A 147 9.33 4.52 3.06
C ALA A 147 8.66 4.89 1.71
N TRP A 148 7.45 4.39 1.46
CA TRP A 148 6.66 4.79 0.29
C TRP A 148 6.00 6.14 0.56
N GLN A 149 6.72 7.21 0.19
CA GLN A 149 6.30 8.58 0.44
C GLN A 149 5.57 9.17 -0.77
N PHE A 150 4.28 9.41 -0.62
CA PHE A 150 3.43 10.01 -1.65
C PHE A 150 3.45 11.53 -1.50
N ILE A 151 4.50 12.16 -2.03
CA ILE A 151 4.78 13.58 -1.88
C ILE A 151 4.39 14.33 -3.14
N TYR A 152 3.78 15.50 -2.97
CA TYR A 152 3.67 16.52 -3.99
C TYR A 152 4.70 17.63 -3.73
N SER A 153 5.58 17.86 -4.71
CA SER A 153 6.49 19.01 -4.73
C SER A 153 6.18 19.84 -5.97
N PRO A 154 5.87 21.13 -5.84
CA PRO A 154 5.66 21.97 -7.01
C PRO A 154 6.95 22.04 -7.83
N PRO A 155 6.84 22.09 -9.18
CA PRO A 155 8.01 22.30 -9.99
C PRO A 155 8.68 23.62 -9.56
N ALA A 156 10.00 23.58 -9.35
CA ALA A 156 10.75 24.79 -9.04
C ALA A 156 10.45 25.85 -10.10
N SER A 157 9.84 26.96 -9.67
CA SER A 157 9.60 28.08 -10.57
C SER A 157 10.96 28.59 -11.04
N THR A 158 11.37 28.20 -12.23
CA THR A 158 12.46 28.85 -12.96
C THR A 158 11.97 30.28 -13.30
N HIS A 159 12.04 31.16 -12.32
CA HIS A 159 12.04 32.59 -12.60
C HIS A 159 13.27 32.86 -13.45
N ARG A 160 13.14 32.73 -14.75
CA ARG A 160 14.08 33.31 -15.68
C ARG A 160 13.92 34.82 -15.54
N TYR A 161 14.72 35.44 -14.69
CA TYR A 161 14.94 36.87 -14.73
C TYR A 161 15.51 37.18 -16.13
N THR A 162 14.65 37.61 -17.01
CA THR A 162 15.07 38.29 -18.24
C THR A 162 15.58 39.65 -17.76
N VAL A 163 16.89 39.78 -17.61
CA VAL A 163 17.52 41.10 -17.44
C VAL A 163 17.16 41.90 -18.69
N PRO A 164 16.44 43.04 -18.56
CA PRO A 164 16.19 43.88 -19.72
C PRO A 164 17.53 44.34 -20.25
N GLY A 165 17.76 44.08 -21.56
CA GLY A 165 19.02 44.35 -22.26
C GLY A 165 19.50 45.77 -22.04
N ARG A 166 20.76 45.85 -21.68
CA ARG A 166 21.58 47.04 -21.79
C ARG A 166 21.87 47.19 -23.28
N THR A 167 21.17 48.09 -23.96
CA THR A 167 21.54 48.54 -25.33
C THR A 167 22.77 49.46 -25.20
N PRO A 168 23.72 49.36 -26.15
CA PRO A 168 24.92 50.15 -26.17
C PRO A 168 24.67 51.63 -26.55
#